data_0f170d731ca90fe5a0140446222a7923
#
_entry.id   0f170d731ca90fe5a0140446222a7923
#
_cell.length_a   1.000
_cell.length_b   1.000
_cell.length_c   1.000
_cell.angle_alpha   90.00
_cell.angle_beta   90.00
_cell.angle_gamma   90.00
#
_symmetry.space_group_name_H-M   'P 1'
#
loop_
_entity.id
_entity.type
_entity.pdbx_description
1 polymer ?
#
loop_
_entity_poly.entity_id
_entity_poly.type
_entity_poly.pdbx_seq_one_letter_code
_entity_poly.pdbx_strand_id
1 'polypeptide(L)'
;MRTSPRVPKAATSGQSADSAAMAATVRAPGTKKVRAAGGVVWRRVPAGIEVVLVHRPAYDDWALPKGKVEARESDEEAAMREVREETGLSCRLGPELPSTTYRDAEGRPKVVRYWAMTVLPGTGAIANAQPALLPESKDEIDDLFWSPLYEARQRLTYARDVVVLDTFEDYVARSNVRRQEVDDVAEREPQGDHANERSP
;
A
#
# COMPACT_ATOMS: atom_id res chain seq x y z
N MET A 1 -16.11 10.19 80.10
CA MET A 1 -15.23 11.32 80.43
C MET A 1 -14.75 11.85 79.11
N ARG A 2 -15.42 12.85 78.56
CA ARG A 2 -15.12 14.28 78.55
C ARG A 2 -13.62 14.50 78.47
N THR A 3 -13.05 15.08 77.35
CA THR A 3 -13.11 16.50 77.03
C THR A 3 -12.47 16.77 75.65
N SER A 4 -13.21 17.45 74.78
CA SER A 4 -12.65 18.48 73.90
C SER A 4 -12.36 19.74 74.75
N PRO A 5 -11.72 20.82 74.26
CA PRO A 5 -11.45 21.31 72.92
C PRO A 5 -10.09 22.11 72.81
N ARG A 6 -9.68 22.56 71.64
CA ARG A 6 -9.43 23.98 71.36
C ARG A 6 -8.84 24.25 69.96
N VAL A 7 -9.55 25.06 69.22
CA VAL A 7 -9.01 25.87 68.11
C VAL A 7 -8.48 27.18 68.67
N PRO A 8 -7.46 27.79 68.10
CA PRO A 8 -7.53 29.14 67.55
C PRO A 8 -6.90 29.25 66.14
N LYS A 9 -7.63 29.82 65.25
CA LYS A 9 -7.79 31.21 64.80
C LYS A 9 -6.58 31.79 64.05
N ALA A 10 -6.86 32.13 62.83
CA ALA A 10 -6.24 32.81 61.73
C ALA A 10 -5.16 33.88 62.04
N ALA A 11 -4.21 34.00 61.13
CA ALA A 11 -3.65 35.29 60.73
C ALA A 11 -3.22 35.24 59.24
N THR A 12 -3.65 36.16 58.59
CA THR A 12 -3.66 36.77 57.27
C THR A 12 -2.26 37.15 56.72
N SER A 13 -2.24 37.34 55.40
CA SER A 13 -1.31 38.12 54.57
C SER A 13 -0.03 37.35 54.13
N GLY A 14 0.29 37.26 52.90
CA GLY A 14 0.18 38.13 51.76
C GLY A 14 1.27 37.78 50.77
N GLN A 15 1.03 38.11 49.57
CA GLN A 15 2.00 38.31 48.50
C GLN A 15 2.31 37.18 47.51
N SER A 16 1.71 37.39 46.39
CA SER A 16 2.16 37.18 45.01
C SER A 16 3.65 36.86 44.81
N ALA A 17 3.92 35.74 44.18
CA ALA A 17 5.05 35.64 43.28
C ALA A 17 4.63 34.80 42.08
N ASP A 18 4.43 35.50 40.97
CA ASP A 18 4.50 34.92 39.65
C ASP A 18 5.72 34.01 39.54
N SER A 19 5.48 32.73 39.31
CA SER A 19 6.48 31.85 38.75
C SER A 19 5.85 31.18 37.55
N ALA A 20 5.96 31.89 36.43
CA ALA A 20 5.77 31.30 35.11
C ALA A 20 6.74 30.14 34.96
N ALA A 21 6.30 28.94 35.33
CA ALA A 21 6.95 27.71 34.94
C ALA A 21 6.84 27.61 33.42
N MET A 22 7.87 28.09 32.73
CA MET A 22 8.13 27.74 31.32
C MET A 22 8.11 26.19 31.24
N ALA A 23 6.99 25.64 30.79
CA ALA A 23 6.94 24.29 30.30
C ALA A 23 7.90 24.22 29.09
N ALA A 24 9.14 23.87 29.35
CA ALA A 24 10.06 23.43 28.33
C ALA A 24 9.43 22.21 27.70
N THR A 25 8.79 22.42 26.56
CA THR A 25 8.39 21.35 25.65
C THR A 25 9.67 20.65 25.22
N VAL A 26 10.02 19.59 25.94
CA VAL A 26 11.06 18.66 25.51
C VAL A 26 10.55 18.08 24.22
N ARG A 27 10.96 18.63 23.09
CA ARG A 27 10.81 18.04 21.78
C ARG A 27 11.55 16.71 21.86
N ALA A 28 10.80 15.61 21.99
CA ALA A 28 11.36 14.28 21.82
C ALA A 28 12.13 14.25 20.49
N PRO A 29 13.35 13.68 20.47
CA PRO A 29 14.13 13.59 19.24
C PRO A 29 13.23 12.93 18.18
N GLY A 30 12.97 13.65 17.09
CA GLY A 30 12.04 13.24 16.05
C GLY A 30 12.46 11.87 15.53
N THR A 31 11.72 10.83 15.86
CA THR A 31 11.94 9.48 15.35
C THR A 31 11.88 9.56 13.82
N LYS A 32 13.01 9.29 13.17
CA LYS A 32 13.13 9.37 11.71
C LYS A 32 12.03 8.52 11.07
N LYS A 33 11.17 9.16 10.28
CA LYS A 33 10.11 8.50 9.54
C LYS A 33 10.72 7.49 8.55
N VAL A 34 10.27 6.25 8.57
CA VAL A 34 10.65 5.23 7.61
C VAL A 34 9.77 5.37 6.39
N ARG A 35 10.38 5.57 5.22
CA ARG A 35 9.71 5.51 3.93
C ARG A 35 9.81 4.09 3.39
N ALA A 36 8.71 3.60 2.82
CA ALA A 36 8.63 2.32 2.13
C ALA A 36 7.73 2.47 0.89
N ALA A 37 7.93 1.59 -0.06
CA ALA A 37 7.18 1.57 -1.31
C ALA A 37 6.92 0.13 -1.77
N GLY A 38 5.85 -0.09 -2.52
CA GLY A 38 5.50 -1.41 -3.03
C GLY A 38 4.36 -1.37 -4.02
N GLY A 39 3.76 -2.53 -4.31
CA GLY A 39 2.72 -2.60 -5.32
C GLY A 39 1.66 -3.67 -5.09
N VAL A 40 0.49 -3.43 -5.69
CA VAL A 40 -0.49 -4.46 -5.99
C VAL A 40 -0.15 -5.01 -7.36
N VAL A 41 0.63 -6.08 -7.39
CA VAL A 41 0.97 -6.78 -8.65
C VAL A 41 -0.20 -7.64 -9.05
N TRP A 42 -0.71 -7.44 -10.26
CA TRP A 42 -1.94 -8.08 -10.67
C TRP A 42 -1.90 -8.57 -12.12
N ARG A 43 -2.78 -9.54 -12.42
CA ARG A 43 -3.03 -10.05 -13.76
C ARG A 43 -4.50 -10.40 -13.97
N ARG A 44 -4.92 -10.46 -15.24
CA ARG A 44 -6.22 -11.00 -15.63
C ARG A 44 -6.08 -12.47 -15.95
N VAL A 45 -7.02 -13.25 -15.46
CA VAL A 45 -7.22 -14.66 -15.79
C VAL A 45 -8.69 -14.88 -16.21
N PRO A 46 -9.04 -15.99 -16.87
CA PRO A 46 -10.44 -16.25 -17.25
C PRO A 46 -11.41 -16.19 -16.07
N ALA A 47 -10.96 -16.58 -14.87
CA ALA A 47 -11.74 -16.57 -13.65
C ALA A 47 -11.84 -15.17 -12.97
N GLY A 48 -11.14 -14.14 -13.49
CA GLY A 48 -11.18 -12.79 -12.90
C GLY A 48 -9.82 -12.13 -12.78
N ILE A 49 -9.53 -11.60 -11.60
CA ILE A 49 -8.28 -10.91 -11.28
C ILE A 49 -7.57 -11.64 -10.17
N GLU A 50 -6.28 -11.82 -10.36
CA GLU A 50 -5.36 -12.32 -9.34
C GLU A 50 -4.32 -11.26 -8.98
N VAL A 51 -3.91 -11.28 -7.72
CA VAL A 51 -2.85 -10.44 -7.15
C VAL A 51 -1.78 -11.28 -6.49
N VAL A 52 -0.56 -10.78 -6.43
CA VAL A 52 0.53 -11.45 -5.70
C VAL A 52 0.47 -11.09 -4.23
N LEU A 53 0.50 -12.11 -3.37
CA LEU A 53 0.75 -12.00 -1.95
C LEU A 53 2.10 -12.62 -1.61
N VAL A 54 2.77 -12.07 -0.60
CA VAL A 54 4.03 -12.57 -0.06
C VAL A 54 3.90 -12.93 1.42
N HIS A 55 4.51 -14.02 1.85
CA HIS A 55 4.64 -14.41 3.25
C HIS A 55 6.02 -14.03 3.77
N ARG A 56 6.04 -13.34 4.91
CA ARG A 56 7.28 -12.88 5.56
C ARG A 56 7.54 -13.66 6.85
N PRO A 57 8.49 -14.62 6.85
CA PRO A 57 8.70 -15.51 8.00
C PRO A 57 9.10 -14.76 9.28
N ALA A 58 9.83 -13.63 9.15
CA ALA A 58 10.23 -12.83 10.31
C ALA A 58 9.05 -12.22 11.08
N TYR A 59 7.88 -12.09 10.46
CA TYR A 59 6.67 -11.51 11.04
C TYR A 59 5.49 -12.49 11.09
N ASP A 60 5.64 -13.66 10.45
CA ASP A 60 4.58 -14.66 10.27
C ASP A 60 3.30 -14.00 9.71
N ASP A 61 3.46 -13.20 8.66
CA ASP A 61 2.37 -12.41 8.07
C ASP A 61 2.31 -12.51 6.54
N TRP A 62 1.08 -12.35 6.01
CA TRP A 62 0.80 -12.18 4.60
C TRP A 62 0.59 -10.71 4.26
N ALA A 63 1.29 -10.22 3.25
CA ALA A 63 1.30 -8.81 2.87
C ALA A 63 1.33 -8.62 1.34
N LEU A 64 1.10 -7.39 0.92
CA LEU A 64 1.46 -6.91 -0.41
C LEU A 64 2.98 -6.72 -0.48
N PRO A 65 3.65 -7.03 -1.60
CA PRO A 65 5.09 -6.86 -1.76
C PRO A 65 5.50 -5.38 -1.59
N LYS A 66 6.50 -5.13 -0.74
CA LYS A 66 6.98 -3.77 -0.39
C LYS A 66 8.21 -3.79 0.49
N GLY A 67 9.05 -2.79 0.37
CA GLY A 67 10.18 -2.64 1.26
C GLY A 67 10.61 -1.20 1.49
N LYS A 68 11.78 -0.97 2.07
CA LYS A 68 12.27 0.36 2.44
C LYS A 68 12.82 1.09 1.23
N VAL A 69 12.51 2.38 1.14
CA VAL A 69 13.13 3.28 0.16
C VAL A 69 14.58 3.52 0.57
N GLU A 70 15.50 3.28 -0.34
CA GLU A 70 16.93 3.49 -0.14
C GLU A 70 17.34 4.97 -0.29
N ALA A 71 18.61 5.26 0.05
CA ALA A 71 19.14 6.61 -0.10
C ALA A 71 19.26 6.97 -1.61
N ARG A 72 18.70 8.12 -2.00
CA ARG A 72 18.71 8.64 -3.38
C ARG A 72 17.78 7.90 -4.36
N GLU A 73 16.91 7.06 -3.85
CA GLU A 73 15.89 6.34 -4.62
C GLU A 73 14.54 7.09 -4.51
N SER A 74 13.79 7.19 -5.59
CA SER A 74 12.39 7.63 -5.55
C SER A 74 11.50 6.51 -4.98
N ASP A 75 10.28 6.86 -4.55
CA ASP A 75 9.34 5.86 -4.05
C ASP A 75 8.90 4.89 -5.18
N GLU A 76 8.83 5.39 -6.42
CA GLU A 76 8.49 4.64 -7.62
C GLU A 76 9.60 3.60 -7.97
N GLU A 77 10.86 4.02 -7.92
CA GLU A 77 12.02 3.13 -8.14
C GLU A 77 12.08 2.05 -7.08
N ALA A 78 11.91 2.45 -5.79
CA ALA A 78 11.85 1.52 -4.67
C ALA A 78 10.71 0.51 -4.84
N ALA A 79 9.53 0.95 -5.23
CA ALA A 79 8.39 0.05 -5.43
C ALA A 79 8.65 -1.00 -6.52
N MET A 80 9.27 -0.61 -7.63
CA MET A 80 9.63 -1.55 -8.71
C MET A 80 10.74 -2.50 -8.29
N ARG A 81 11.77 -2.01 -7.57
CA ARG A 81 12.86 -2.83 -7.06
C ARG A 81 12.37 -3.86 -6.06
N GLU A 82 11.65 -3.43 -5.03
CA GLU A 82 11.15 -4.30 -3.96
C GLU A 82 10.18 -5.37 -4.50
N VAL A 83 9.28 -5.00 -5.41
CA VAL A 83 8.42 -5.98 -6.08
C VAL A 83 9.25 -7.02 -6.82
N ARG A 84 10.32 -6.61 -7.52
CA ARG A 84 11.18 -7.56 -8.22
C ARG A 84 11.95 -8.46 -7.24
N GLU A 85 12.50 -7.91 -6.17
CA GLU A 85 13.26 -8.66 -5.15
C GLU A 85 12.39 -9.66 -4.41
N GLU A 86 11.17 -9.25 -4.00
CA GLU A 86 10.26 -10.09 -3.24
C GLU A 86 9.47 -11.10 -4.10
N THR A 87 9.31 -10.85 -5.41
CA THR A 87 8.45 -11.70 -6.27
C THR A 87 9.14 -12.30 -7.50
N GLY A 88 10.32 -11.80 -7.88
CA GLY A 88 10.99 -12.14 -9.13
C GLY A 88 10.35 -11.53 -10.38
N LEU A 89 9.33 -10.68 -10.23
CA LEU A 89 8.59 -10.11 -11.35
C LEU A 89 9.08 -8.70 -11.70
N SER A 90 9.38 -8.47 -12.97
CA SER A 90 9.52 -7.10 -13.48
C SER A 90 8.16 -6.56 -13.89
N CYS A 91 7.81 -5.39 -13.38
CA CYS A 91 6.48 -4.82 -13.54
C CYS A 91 6.52 -3.43 -14.20
N ARG A 92 5.41 -3.07 -14.83
CA ARG A 92 5.11 -1.70 -15.22
C ARG A 92 4.34 -1.02 -14.11
N LEU A 93 4.81 0.17 -13.71
CA LEU A 93 4.11 1.02 -12.77
C LEU A 93 2.81 1.56 -13.41
N GLY A 94 1.72 1.43 -12.69
CA GLY A 94 0.41 1.99 -13.02
C GLY A 94 0.05 3.14 -12.07
N PRO A 95 -1.23 3.43 -11.83
CA PRO A 95 -1.65 4.49 -10.95
C PRO A 95 -1.26 4.24 -9.49
N GLU A 96 -1.00 5.34 -8.79
CA GLU A 96 -0.79 5.31 -7.35
C GLU A 96 -2.09 4.95 -6.62
N LEU A 97 -1.95 4.14 -5.58
CA LEU A 97 -3.00 3.73 -4.66
C LEU A 97 -2.83 4.44 -3.32
N PRO A 98 -3.81 4.37 -2.40
CA PRO A 98 -3.68 4.97 -1.09
C PRO A 98 -2.44 4.47 -0.34
N SER A 99 -1.74 5.39 0.29
CA SER A 99 -0.63 5.07 1.19
C SER A 99 -1.13 4.58 2.55
N THR A 100 -0.35 3.71 3.19
CA THR A 100 -0.62 3.29 4.57
C THR A 100 0.38 3.92 5.53
N THR A 101 -0.09 4.20 6.76
CA THR A 101 0.77 4.75 7.81
C THR A 101 0.58 3.96 9.10
N TYR A 102 1.69 3.53 9.70
CA TYR A 102 1.69 2.78 10.94
C TYR A 102 3.03 2.93 11.68
N ARG A 103 3.16 2.31 12.86
CA ARG A 103 4.44 2.16 13.54
C ARG A 103 5.04 0.79 13.22
N ASP A 104 6.33 0.78 12.88
CA ASP A 104 7.06 -0.48 12.67
C ASP A 104 7.40 -1.17 14.02
N ALA A 105 8.06 -2.32 13.97
CA ALA A 105 8.42 -3.11 15.16
C ALA A 105 9.31 -2.33 16.13
N GLU A 106 10.09 -1.37 15.65
CA GLU A 106 10.93 -0.48 16.45
C GLU A 106 10.18 0.79 16.93
N GLY A 107 8.87 0.86 16.68
CA GLY A 107 8.01 1.98 17.08
C GLY A 107 8.17 3.24 16.24
N ARG A 108 8.92 3.20 15.12
CA ARG A 108 9.13 4.36 14.23
C ARG A 108 7.91 4.58 13.33
N PRO A 109 7.52 5.83 13.06
CA PRO A 109 6.49 6.10 12.06
C PRO A 109 6.96 5.56 10.70
N LYS A 110 6.16 4.70 10.09
CA LYS A 110 6.39 4.15 8.75
C LYS A 110 5.24 4.55 7.81
N VAL A 111 5.60 5.00 6.62
CA VAL A 111 4.65 5.25 5.53
C VAL A 111 5.03 4.36 4.37
N VAL A 112 4.04 3.69 3.81
CA VAL A 112 4.19 2.86 2.62
C VAL A 112 3.33 3.44 1.51
N ARG A 113 3.93 3.74 0.35
CA ARG A 113 3.23 4.11 -0.88
C ARG A 113 3.07 2.88 -1.75
N TYR A 114 1.93 2.80 -2.42
CA TYR A 114 1.59 1.66 -3.27
C TYR A 114 1.16 2.10 -4.66
N TRP A 115 1.44 1.25 -5.65
CA TRP A 115 0.98 1.40 -7.04
C TRP A 115 0.31 0.11 -7.52
N ALA A 116 -0.68 0.24 -8.41
CA ALA A 116 -1.12 -0.88 -9.21
C ALA A 116 -0.03 -1.22 -10.22
N MET A 117 0.36 -2.50 -10.33
CA MET A 117 1.47 -2.93 -11.19
C MET A 117 1.07 -4.10 -12.08
N THR A 118 1.41 -4.03 -13.36
CA THR A 118 1.21 -5.12 -14.32
C THR A 118 2.54 -5.76 -14.69
N VAL A 119 2.58 -7.09 -14.78
CA VAL A 119 3.79 -7.82 -15.15
C VAL A 119 4.19 -7.52 -16.59
N LEU A 120 5.49 -7.27 -16.81
CA LEU A 120 6.03 -7.09 -18.15
C LEU A 120 6.14 -8.42 -18.88
N PRO A 121 5.79 -8.48 -20.18
CA PRO A 121 5.96 -9.69 -20.99
C PRO A 121 7.42 -10.16 -20.99
N GLY A 122 7.65 -11.47 -20.89
CA GLY A 122 8.97 -12.08 -20.98
C GLY A 122 9.82 -12.02 -19.71
N THR A 123 9.33 -11.46 -18.61
CA THR A 123 10.01 -11.45 -17.32
C THR A 123 9.46 -12.58 -16.45
N GLY A 124 10.29 -13.56 -16.11
CA GLY A 124 9.90 -14.70 -15.28
C GLY A 124 8.99 -15.74 -15.96
N ALA A 125 8.84 -15.69 -17.30
CA ALA A 125 7.96 -16.59 -18.01
C ALA A 125 8.70 -17.41 -19.07
N ILE A 126 8.58 -18.73 -19.00
CA ILE A 126 8.57 -19.59 -20.18
C ILE A 126 7.27 -19.21 -20.93
N ALA A 127 7.37 -18.94 -22.23
CA ALA A 127 6.20 -18.64 -23.07
C ALA A 127 5.08 -19.65 -22.80
N ASN A 128 3.88 -19.18 -22.43
CA ASN A 128 2.70 -19.97 -22.03
C ASN A 128 2.70 -20.58 -20.62
N ALA A 129 3.70 -20.33 -19.77
CA ALA A 129 3.65 -20.69 -18.35
C ALA A 129 3.30 -19.46 -17.51
N GLN A 130 2.68 -19.67 -16.35
CA GLN A 130 2.49 -18.62 -15.37
C GLN A 130 3.88 -18.03 -15.01
N PRO A 131 4.02 -16.70 -14.85
CA PRO A 131 5.27 -16.13 -14.37
C PRO A 131 5.70 -16.87 -13.10
N ALA A 132 6.90 -17.43 -13.11
CA ALA A 132 7.43 -18.08 -11.92
C ALA A 132 7.68 -16.98 -10.86
N LEU A 133 7.10 -17.15 -9.70
CA LEU A 133 7.34 -16.30 -8.55
C LEU A 133 8.61 -16.81 -7.87
N LEU A 134 9.67 -16.00 -7.86
CA LEU A 134 10.97 -16.39 -7.32
C LEU A 134 11.57 -15.20 -6.55
N PRO A 135 11.42 -15.16 -5.22
CA PRO A 135 12.05 -14.11 -4.41
C PRO A 135 13.58 -14.20 -4.48
N GLU A 136 14.24 -13.06 -4.47
CA GLU A 136 15.71 -13.00 -4.44
C GLU A 136 16.25 -13.46 -3.07
N SER A 137 15.50 -13.26 -1.99
CA SER A 137 15.87 -13.67 -0.62
C SER A 137 14.77 -14.53 0.01
N LYS A 138 15.09 -15.79 0.31
CA LYS A 138 14.19 -16.69 1.05
C LYS A 138 14.12 -16.38 2.54
N ASP A 139 15.06 -15.62 3.08
CA ASP A 139 15.03 -15.18 4.47
C ASP A 139 14.03 -14.05 4.69
N GLU A 140 13.70 -13.30 3.63
CA GLU A 140 12.72 -12.22 3.68
C GLU A 140 11.33 -12.70 3.26
N ILE A 141 11.24 -13.53 2.21
CA ILE A 141 10.00 -14.08 1.66
C ILE A 141 10.19 -15.60 1.48
N ASP A 142 9.47 -16.39 2.25
CA ASP A 142 9.54 -17.85 2.20
C ASP A 142 8.39 -18.49 1.41
N ASP A 143 7.28 -17.79 1.24
CA ASP A 143 6.15 -18.22 0.43
C ASP A 143 5.51 -17.04 -0.32
N LEU A 144 5.06 -17.28 -1.55
CA LEU A 144 4.36 -16.28 -2.37
C LEU A 144 3.53 -16.98 -3.46
N PHE A 145 2.39 -16.37 -3.80
CA PHE A 145 1.51 -16.94 -4.81
C PHE A 145 0.56 -15.92 -5.42
N TRP A 146 0.00 -16.30 -6.57
CA TRP A 146 -1.11 -15.59 -7.18
C TRP A 146 -2.41 -15.97 -6.47
N SER A 147 -3.13 -14.99 -5.95
CA SER A 147 -4.37 -15.15 -5.23
C SER A 147 -5.52 -14.43 -5.92
N PRO A 148 -6.70 -15.06 -6.11
CA PRO A 148 -7.91 -14.33 -6.47
C PRO A 148 -8.19 -13.21 -5.46
N LEU A 149 -8.73 -12.06 -5.91
CA LEU A 149 -8.99 -10.90 -5.04
C LEU A 149 -9.74 -11.23 -3.75
N TYR A 150 -10.77 -12.09 -3.87
CA TYR A 150 -11.56 -12.49 -2.71
C TYR A 150 -10.72 -13.24 -1.65
N GLU A 151 -9.89 -14.18 -2.08
CA GLU A 151 -9.00 -14.94 -1.19
C GLU A 151 -7.89 -14.07 -0.64
N ALA A 152 -7.31 -13.19 -1.47
CA ALA A 152 -6.29 -12.24 -1.06
C ALA A 152 -6.76 -11.35 0.10
N ARG A 153 -8.01 -10.85 0.02
CA ARG A 153 -8.63 -10.06 1.08
C ARG A 153 -8.70 -10.80 2.42
N GLN A 154 -8.99 -12.09 2.40
CA GLN A 154 -9.09 -12.92 3.61
C GLN A 154 -7.72 -13.31 4.16
N ARG A 155 -6.71 -13.43 3.30
CA ARG A 155 -5.37 -13.87 3.68
C ARG A 155 -4.49 -12.73 4.17
N LEU A 156 -4.66 -11.52 3.68
CA LEU A 156 -3.91 -10.35 4.15
C LEU A 156 -4.04 -10.19 5.67
N THR A 157 -2.91 -10.17 6.35
CA THR A 157 -2.86 -10.12 7.82
C THR A 157 -3.34 -8.77 8.36
N TYR A 158 -3.13 -7.68 7.61
CA TYR A 158 -3.41 -6.33 8.11
C TYR A 158 -4.57 -5.66 7.37
N ALA A 159 -5.52 -5.14 8.11
CA ALA A 159 -6.65 -4.38 7.56
C ALA A 159 -6.22 -3.18 6.69
N ARG A 160 -5.08 -2.56 6.97
CA ARG A 160 -4.52 -1.47 6.14
C ARG A 160 -4.17 -1.92 4.72
N ASP A 161 -3.69 -3.15 4.55
CA ASP A 161 -3.35 -3.70 3.24
C ASP A 161 -4.63 -4.12 2.49
N VAL A 162 -5.67 -4.55 3.22
CA VAL A 162 -7.02 -4.79 2.65
C VAL A 162 -7.59 -3.50 2.07
N VAL A 163 -7.46 -2.35 2.74
CA VAL A 163 -7.93 -1.05 2.20
C VAL A 163 -7.24 -0.69 0.88
N VAL A 164 -5.94 -0.98 0.75
CA VAL A 164 -5.22 -0.77 -0.52
C VAL A 164 -5.78 -1.69 -1.61
N LEU A 165 -6.03 -2.95 -1.28
CA LEU A 165 -6.59 -3.94 -2.20
C LEU A 165 -8.01 -3.56 -2.65
N ASP A 166 -8.87 -3.08 -1.74
CA ASP A 166 -10.23 -2.63 -2.06
C ASP A 166 -10.22 -1.44 -3.01
N THR A 167 -9.32 -0.47 -2.77
CA THR A 167 -9.17 0.68 -3.68
C THR A 167 -8.64 0.25 -5.06
N PHE A 168 -7.76 -0.74 -5.10
CA PHE A 168 -7.29 -1.33 -6.35
C PHE A 168 -8.46 -2.01 -7.11
N GLU A 169 -9.32 -2.76 -6.43
CA GLU A 169 -10.50 -3.40 -7.04
C GLU A 169 -11.42 -2.36 -7.67
N ASP A 170 -11.72 -1.28 -6.96
CA ASP A 170 -12.50 -0.14 -7.47
C ASP A 170 -11.86 0.50 -8.70
N TYR A 171 -10.53 0.66 -8.71
CA TYR A 171 -9.79 1.17 -9.87
C TYR A 171 -9.99 0.27 -11.09
N VAL A 172 -9.83 -1.04 -10.92
CA VAL A 172 -9.98 -2.00 -12.02
C VAL A 172 -11.42 -2.04 -12.53
N ALA A 173 -12.41 -2.01 -11.63
CA ALA A 173 -13.83 -1.98 -12.01
C ALA A 173 -14.15 -0.75 -12.88
N ARG A 174 -13.72 0.44 -12.48
CA ARG A 174 -13.89 1.68 -13.27
C ARG A 174 -13.16 1.64 -14.61
N SER A 175 -11.98 1.03 -14.64
CA SER A 175 -11.19 0.90 -15.87
C SER A 175 -11.84 -0.05 -16.88
N ASN A 176 -12.56 -1.08 -16.40
CA ASN A 176 -13.32 -2.01 -17.26
C ASN A 176 -14.53 -1.34 -17.89
N VAL A 177 -15.32 -0.60 -17.09
CA VAL A 177 -16.49 0.15 -17.59
C VAL A 177 -16.06 1.11 -18.70
N ARG A 178 -15.00 1.88 -18.48
CA ARG A 178 -14.49 2.84 -19.47
C ARG A 178 -13.99 2.18 -20.75
N ARG A 179 -13.41 0.98 -20.65
CA ARG A 179 -12.97 0.21 -21.83
C ARG A 179 -14.16 -0.29 -22.62
N GLN A 180 -15.19 -0.80 -21.95
CA GLN A 180 -16.40 -1.29 -22.59
C GLN A 180 -17.17 -0.18 -23.30
N GLU A 181 -17.26 1.01 -22.71
CA GLU A 181 -17.87 2.20 -23.35
C GLU A 181 -17.14 2.61 -24.63
N VAL A 182 -15.81 2.52 -24.66
CA VAL A 182 -15.00 2.82 -25.86
C VAL A 182 -15.23 1.78 -26.95
N ASP A 183 -15.26 0.51 -26.61
CA ASP A 183 -15.50 -0.58 -27.56
C ASP A 183 -16.91 -0.49 -28.14
N ASP A 184 -17.93 -0.19 -27.33
CA ASP A 184 -19.32 0.00 -27.76
C ASP A 184 -19.50 1.22 -28.70
N VAL A 185 -18.70 2.28 -28.49
CA VAL A 185 -18.71 3.46 -29.39
C VAL A 185 -18.03 3.13 -30.71
N ALA A 186 -16.92 2.40 -30.69
CA ALA A 186 -16.20 1.99 -31.90
C ALA A 186 -17.04 1.06 -32.80
N GLU A 187 -17.88 0.19 -32.20
CA GLU A 187 -18.79 -0.69 -32.96
C GLU A 187 -20.01 0.04 -33.52
N ARG A 188 -20.35 1.23 -33.02
CA ARG A 188 -21.48 2.05 -33.49
C ARG A 188 -21.13 3.01 -34.61
N GLU A 189 -19.87 3.23 -34.95
CA GLU A 189 -19.49 4.03 -36.08
C GLU A 189 -19.84 3.26 -37.36
N PRO A 190 -20.72 3.79 -38.24
CA PRO A 190 -21.11 3.12 -39.49
C PRO A 190 -19.89 3.03 -40.40
N GLN A 191 -19.59 1.82 -40.87
CA GLN A 191 -18.63 1.63 -41.95
C GLN A 191 -19.10 2.51 -43.12
N GLY A 192 -18.31 3.55 -43.39
CA GLY A 192 -18.60 4.50 -44.48
C GLY A 192 -18.83 3.75 -45.77
N ASP A 193 -20.03 3.94 -46.32
CA ASP A 193 -20.49 3.44 -47.59
C ASP A 193 -19.55 3.98 -48.69
N HIS A 194 -18.57 3.18 -49.06
CA HIS A 194 -17.81 3.41 -50.27
C HIS A 194 -18.72 3.12 -51.46
N ALA A 195 -19.65 4.05 -51.72
CA ALA A 195 -20.40 4.10 -52.95
C ALA A 195 -19.43 4.15 -54.13
N ASN A 196 -19.41 3.06 -54.81
CA ASN A 196 -18.75 2.81 -56.08
C ASN A 196 -19.27 3.81 -57.14
N GLU A 197 -18.61 4.93 -57.35
CA GLU A 197 -18.76 5.76 -58.54
C GLU A 197 -18.04 5.07 -59.70
N ARG A 198 -18.79 4.23 -60.40
CA ARG A 198 -18.50 3.91 -61.79
C ARG A 198 -19.22 4.93 -62.65
N SER A 199 -18.51 5.84 -63.22
CA SER A 199 -18.95 6.66 -64.33
C SER A 199 -18.67 5.94 -65.67
N PRO A 200 -19.50 6.23 -66.70
CA PRO A 200 -19.56 5.57 -67.99
C PRO A 200 -18.38 5.84 -68.92
#